data_e5866a011e3cd83d3f12b9b21bdea455
#
_entry.id   e5866a011e3cd83d3f12b9b21bdea455
#
_cell.length_a   1.000
_cell.length_b   1.000
_cell.length_c   1.000
_cell.angle_alpha   90.00
_cell.angle_beta   90.00
_cell.angle_gamma   90.00
#
_symmetry.space_group_name_H-M   'P 1'
#
loop_
_entity.id
_entity.type
_entity.pdbx_description
1 polymer ?
#
loop_
_entity_poly.entity_id
_entity_poly.type
_entity_poly.pdbx_seq_one_letter_code
_entity_poly.pdbx_strand_id
1 'polypeptide(L)'
;MKINFFDLLITGRGSTALWVILKVLCKRSAKVLVPVNICEIVYPIIIDSGLTPVFYDVDSESGIATPEIIKDTYTGKEDVLIVLHQFGLPVEIDTICSWAESKNIFIIEDVCCALGATYKGQTLGTWGNAAIFSFGYSKILEYGVGGAVYSRERAIYKKIHAQ
;
A
#
# COMPACT_ATOMS: atom_id res chain seq x y z
N MET A 1 7.69 -12.56 -9.73
CA MET A 1 7.24 -11.69 -10.87
C MET A 1 8.05 -10.41 -10.81
N LYS A 2 8.45 -9.84 -11.94
CA LYS A 2 9.15 -8.53 -12.01
C LYS A 2 8.18 -7.47 -12.50
N ILE A 3 8.25 -6.27 -11.92
CA ILE A 3 7.49 -5.11 -12.41
C ILE A 3 8.22 -4.56 -13.63
N ASN A 4 7.50 -4.35 -14.73
CA ASN A 4 8.02 -3.64 -15.89
C ASN A 4 7.65 -2.16 -15.73
N PHE A 5 8.56 -1.25 -16.10
CA PHE A 5 8.31 0.20 -16.05
C PHE A 5 7.04 0.61 -16.82
N PHE A 6 6.76 -0.03 -17.95
CA PHE A 6 5.55 0.22 -18.75
C PHE A 6 4.24 -0.23 -18.08
N ASP A 7 4.33 -0.99 -17.00
CA ASP A 7 3.17 -1.40 -16.19
C ASP A 7 2.89 -0.42 -15.05
N LEU A 8 3.66 0.68 -14.95
CA LEU A 8 3.49 1.70 -13.93
C LEU A 8 2.62 2.85 -14.44
N LEU A 9 1.63 3.24 -13.64
CA LEU A 9 0.95 4.53 -13.81
C LEU A 9 1.75 5.60 -13.05
N ILE A 10 2.41 6.47 -13.77
CA ILE A 10 3.24 7.53 -13.19
C ILE A 10 2.37 8.65 -12.62
N THR A 11 2.71 9.12 -11.44
CA THR A 11 2.05 10.22 -10.73
C THR A 11 3.07 11.26 -10.28
N GLY A 12 2.60 12.46 -9.90
CA GLY A 12 3.48 13.52 -9.43
C GLY A 12 4.19 13.23 -8.10
N ARG A 13 3.62 12.36 -7.26
CA ARG A 13 4.16 11.94 -5.95
C ARG A 13 3.58 10.58 -5.54
N GLY A 14 4.25 9.90 -4.59
CA GLY A 14 3.70 8.69 -3.96
C GLY A 14 2.37 8.95 -3.23
N SER A 15 2.23 10.13 -2.62
CA SER A 15 0.97 10.56 -2.01
C SER A 15 -0.17 10.70 -3.03
N THR A 16 0.10 11.20 -4.23
CA THR A 16 -0.87 11.24 -5.33
C THR A 16 -1.23 9.83 -5.80
N ALA A 17 -0.25 8.91 -5.85
CA ALA A 17 -0.50 7.52 -6.19
C ALA A 17 -1.48 6.87 -5.20
N LEU A 18 -1.27 7.08 -3.89
CA LEU A 18 -2.18 6.59 -2.86
C LEU A 18 -3.58 7.22 -2.99
N TRP A 19 -3.65 8.54 -3.14
CA TRP A 19 -4.91 9.26 -3.28
C TRP A 19 -5.75 8.72 -4.44
N VAL A 20 -5.14 8.51 -5.60
CA VAL A 20 -5.82 7.96 -6.78
C VAL A 20 -6.39 6.56 -6.50
N ILE A 21 -5.62 5.67 -5.88
CA ILE A 21 -6.11 4.34 -5.51
C ILE A 21 -7.32 4.45 -4.59
N LEU A 22 -7.21 5.24 -3.51
CA LEU A 22 -8.26 5.36 -2.51
C LEU A 22 -9.54 5.99 -3.08
N LYS A 23 -9.43 7.04 -3.90
CA LYS A 23 -10.58 7.72 -4.52
C LYS A 23 -11.29 6.86 -5.56
N VAL A 24 -10.54 6.11 -6.36
CA VAL A 24 -11.08 5.40 -7.53
C VAL A 24 -11.55 3.99 -7.19
N LEU A 25 -10.86 3.32 -6.27
CA LEU A 25 -11.06 1.90 -6.03
C LEU A 25 -11.81 1.59 -4.75
N CYS A 26 -11.75 2.49 -3.76
CA CYS A 26 -12.37 2.24 -2.47
C CYS A 26 -13.79 2.80 -2.42
N LYS A 27 -14.67 2.09 -1.73
CA LYS A 27 -16.04 2.57 -1.47
C LYS A 27 -15.98 3.80 -0.55
N ARG A 28 -16.88 4.76 -0.75
CA ARG A 28 -17.05 5.86 0.20
C ARG A 28 -17.34 5.31 1.60
N SER A 29 -16.74 5.92 2.61
CA SER A 29 -16.84 5.52 4.03
C SER A 29 -16.17 4.19 4.36
N ALA A 30 -15.36 3.63 3.46
CA ALA A 30 -14.55 2.45 3.77
C ALA A 30 -13.58 2.76 4.92
N LYS A 31 -13.30 1.75 5.74
CA LYS A 31 -12.28 1.82 6.78
C LYS A 31 -10.97 1.24 6.27
N VAL A 32 -9.89 1.94 6.56
CA VAL A 32 -8.54 1.61 6.08
C VAL A 32 -7.66 1.25 7.26
N LEU A 33 -7.27 -0.02 7.35
CA LEU A 33 -6.19 -0.44 8.27
C LEU A 33 -4.87 0.17 7.79
N VAL A 34 -4.17 0.86 8.69
CA VAL A 34 -2.94 1.58 8.37
C VAL A 34 -1.97 1.51 9.55
N PRO A 35 -0.64 1.27 9.33
CA PRO A 35 0.31 1.17 10.42
C PRO A 35 0.58 2.52 11.07
N VAL A 36 0.81 2.53 12.39
CA VAL A 36 1.06 3.75 13.16
C VAL A 36 2.35 4.48 12.77
N ASN A 37 3.32 3.77 12.22
CA ASN A 37 4.63 4.33 11.83
C ASN A 37 4.77 4.69 10.35
N ILE A 38 3.65 4.77 9.62
CA ILE A 38 3.66 5.20 8.22
C ILE A 38 3.92 6.72 8.13
N CYS A 39 4.37 7.18 6.96
CA CYS A 39 4.56 8.61 6.70
C CYS A 39 3.29 9.42 7.01
N GLU A 40 3.43 10.50 7.78
CA GLU A 40 2.31 11.33 8.28
C GLU A 40 1.36 11.83 7.19
N ILE A 41 1.84 12.04 5.97
CA ILE A 41 1.02 12.50 4.84
C ILE A 41 -0.07 11.48 4.44
N VAL A 42 0.08 10.22 4.82
CA VAL A 42 -0.89 9.16 4.47
C VAL A 42 -2.23 9.39 5.18
N TYR A 43 -2.21 9.85 6.44
CA TYR A 43 -3.43 10.06 7.21
C TYR A 43 -4.38 11.10 6.61
N PRO A 44 -3.93 12.34 6.31
CA PRO A 44 -4.79 13.32 5.65
C PRO A 44 -5.27 12.86 4.27
N ILE A 45 -4.48 12.06 3.53
CA ILE A 45 -4.92 11.49 2.26
C ILE A 45 -6.08 10.51 2.43
N ILE A 46 -6.04 9.64 3.44
CA ILE A 46 -7.15 8.73 3.74
C ILE A 46 -8.41 9.54 4.06
N ILE A 47 -8.30 10.55 4.92
CA ILE A 47 -9.42 11.40 5.34
C ILE A 47 -9.97 12.21 4.16
N ASP A 48 -9.11 12.85 3.36
CA ASP A 48 -9.52 13.60 2.14
C ASP A 48 -10.18 12.71 1.10
N SER A 49 -9.81 11.44 1.08
CA SER A 49 -10.47 10.45 0.23
C SER A 49 -11.88 10.08 0.70
N GLY A 50 -12.33 10.58 1.86
CA GLY A 50 -13.63 10.28 2.45
C GLY A 50 -13.66 8.94 3.17
N LEU A 51 -12.49 8.45 3.60
CA LEU A 51 -12.29 7.17 4.26
C LEU A 51 -11.89 7.39 5.73
N THR A 52 -11.97 6.33 6.53
CA THR A 52 -11.64 6.39 7.97
C THR A 52 -10.40 5.54 8.25
N PRO A 53 -9.28 6.12 8.73
CA PRO A 53 -8.13 5.34 9.15
C PRO A 53 -8.42 4.57 10.44
N VAL A 54 -7.96 3.32 10.50
CA VAL A 54 -7.94 2.46 11.68
C VAL A 54 -6.50 2.03 11.88
N PHE A 55 -5.88 2.47 12.95
CA PHE A 55 -4.45 2.24 13.17
C PHE A 55 -4.19 0.86 13.74
N TYR A 56 -3.22 0.16 13.17
CA TYR A 56 -2.62 -1.02 13.77
C TYR A 56 -1.17 -0.73 14.18
N ASP A 57 -0.72 -1.42 15.22
CA ASP A 57 0.61 -1.26 15.79
C ASP A 57 1.67 -2.01 14.96
N VAL A 58 2.91 -1.87 15.37
CA VAL A 58 4.06 -2.60 14.81
C VAL A 58 4.81 -3.28 15.94
N ASP A 59 5.57 -4.29 15.60
CA ASP A 59 6.45 -4.94 16.56
C ASP A 59 7.52 -3.94 17.03
N SER A 60 7.71 -3.85 18.35
CA SER A 60 8.55 -2.81 18.99
C SER A 60 10.05 -2.99 18.75
N GLU A 61 10.49 -4.19 18.39
CA GLU A 61 11.91 -4.47 18.13
C GLU A 61 12.25 -4.23 16.65
N SER A 62 11.41 -4.70 15.74
CA SER A 62 11.64 -4.60 14.29
C SER A 62 11.06 -3.36 13.64
N GLY A 63 10.05 -2.74 14.24
CA GLY A 63 9.27 -1.67 13.64
C GLY A 63 8.40 -2.11 12.46
N ILE A 64 8.18 -3.42 12.30
CA ILE A 64 7.42 -4.03 11.19
C ILE A 64 6.15 -4.67 11.76
N ALA A 65 5.04 -4.55 11.04
CA ALA A 65 3.81 -5.23 11.43
C ALA A 65 3.90 -6.73 11.18
N THR A 66 3.45 -7.51 12.15
CA THR A 66 3.26 -8.96 11.96
C THR A 66 1.82 -9.25 11.51
N PRO A 67 1.57 -10.41 10.89
CA PRO A 67 0.21 -10.83 10.56
C PRO A 67 -0.74 -10.84 11.76
N GLU A 68 -0.24 -11.20 12.95
CA GLU A 68 -1.02 -11.28 14.20
C GLU A 68 -1.50 -9.89 14.61
N ILE A 69 -0.60 -8.88 14.64
CA ILE A 69 -0.93 -7.51 15.01
C ILE A 69 -2.04 -6.96 14.08
N ILE A 70 -1.93 -7.22 12.78
CA ILE A 70 -2.94 -6.77 11.80
C ILE A 70 -4.29 -7.48 12.06
N LYS A 71 -4.26 -8.81 12.28
CA LYS A 71 -5.46 -9.61 12.52
C LYS A 71 -6.17 -9.22 13.81
N ASP A 72 -5.42 -8.95 14.88
CA ASP A 72 -5.96 -8.57 16.18
C ASP A 72 -6.60 -7.18 16.16
N THR A 73 -6.14 -6.31 15.26
CA THR A 73 -6.74 -4.98 15.06
C THR A 73 -8.03 -5.04 14.23
N TYR A 74 -8.18 -6.05 13.38
CA TYR A 74 -9.32 -6.18 12.47
C TYR A 74 -10.61 -6.46 13.21
N THR A 75 -11.64 -5.61 13.00
CA THR A 75 -12.95 -5.72 13.68
C THR A 75 -14.05 -6.32 12.80
N GLY A 76 -13.75 -6.68 11.57
CA GLY A 76 -14.74 -7.15 10.60
C GLY A 76 -15.42 -6.03 9.81
N LYS A 77 -14.93 -4.79 9.94
CA LYS A 77 -15.53 -3.58 9.32
C LYS A 77 -14.56 -2.83 8.42
N GLU A 78 -13.33 -3.29 8.31
CA GLU A 78 -12.28 -2.66 7.51
C GLU A 78 -12.28 -3.31 6.12
N ASP A 79 -12.28 -2.44 5.09
CA ASP A 79 -12.37 -2.85 3.68
C ASP A 79 -11.02 -2.79 2.98
N VAL A 80 -10.08 -2.03 3.52
CA VAL A 80 -8.77 -1.75 2.92
C VAL A 80 -7.66 -1.95 3.95
N LEU A 81 -6.54 -2.50 3.51
CA LEU A 81 -5.33 -2.65 4.30
C LEU A 81 -4.16 -2.01 3.55
N ILE A 82 -3.53 -1.02 4.14
CA ILE A 82 -2.23 -0.51 3.67
C ILE A 82 -1.14 -1.27 4.41
N VAL A 83 -0.30 -1.97 3.67
CA VAL A 83 0.84 -2.73 4.20
C VAL A 83 2.13 -1.98 3.88
N LEU A 84 2.89 -1.62 4.91
CA LEU A 84 4.16 -0.88 4.78
C LEU A 84 5.35 -1.83 4.86
N HIS A 85 6.21 -1.79 3.84
CA HIS A 85 7.52 -2.46 3.86
C HIS A 85 8.58 -1.45 4.33
N GLN A 86 8.64 -1.23 5.65
CA GLN A 86 9.47 -0.18 6.24
C GLN A 86 10.96 -0.51 6.12
N PHE A 87 11.78 0.47 5.81
CA PHE A 87 13.24 0.37 5.68
C PHE A 87 13.73 -0.69 4.68
N GLY A 88 12.89 -1.08 3.72
CA GLY A 88 13.22 -2.16 2.78
C GLY A 88 13.00 -3.57 3.34
N LEU A 89 12.54 -3.68 4.58
CA LEU A 89 12.26 -4.96 5.21
C LEU A 89 10.84 -5.43 4.86
N PRO A 90 10.70 -6.64 4.29
CA PRO A 90 9.39 -7.16 3.95
C PRO A 90 8.64 -7.62 5.21
N VAL A 91 7.34 -7.35 5.27
CA VAL A 91 6.42 -8.06 6.16
C VAL A 91 6.19 -9.48 5.63
N GLU A 92 5.56 -10.35 6.41
CA GLU A 92 5.09 -11.67 5.94
C GLU A 92 3.88 -11.53 5.00
N ILE A 93 4.14 -10.93 3.83
CA ILE A 93 3.10 -10.46 2.92
C ILE A 93 2.24 -11.58 2.35
N ASP A 94 2.76 -12.79 2.16
CA ASP A 94 2.02 -13.95 1.69
C ASP A 94 0.94 -14.39 2.70
N THR A 95 1.30 -14.42 3.98
CA THR A 95 0.37 -14.72 5.08
C THR A 95 -0.71 -13.65 5.19
N ILE A 96 -0.33 -12.38 5.07
CA ILE A 96 -1.25 -11.25 5.10
C ILE A 96 -2.20 -11.29 3.91
N CYS A 97 -1.69 -11.53 2.69
CA CYS A 97 -2.51 -11.62 1.48
C CYS A 97 -3.54 -12.76 1.56
N SER A 98 -3.12 -13.94 1.98
CA SER A 98 -4.02 -15.09 2.11
C SER A 98 -5.15 -14.83 3.11
N TRP A 99 -4.84 -14.19 4.24
CA TRP A 99 -5.84 -13.80 5.22
C TRP A 99 -6.79 -12.71 4.69
N ALA A 100 -6.25 -11.65 4.11
CA ALA A 100 -7.04 -10.53 3.59
C ALA A 100 -7.99 -10.97 2.47
N GLU A 101 -7.56 -11.88 1.59
CA GLU A 101 -8.41 -12.48 0.57
C GLU A 101 -9.60 -13.21 1.19
N SER A 102 -9.39 -13.98 2.27
CA SER A 102 -10.47 -14.66 3.00
C SER A 102 -11.50 -13.71 3.62
N LYS A 103 -11.14 -12.43 3.81
CA LYS A 103 -11.97 -11.37 4.38
C LYS A 103 -12.46 -10.35 3.35
N ASN A 104 -12.13 -10.51 2.07
CA ASN A 104 -12.44 -9.53 1.01
C ASN A 104 -11.83 -8.15 1.25
N ILE A 105 -10.66 -8.08 1.88
CA ILE A 105 -9.95 -6.83 2.15
C ILE A 105 -9.06 -6.49 0.94
N PHE A 106 -9.15 -5.25 0.46
CA PHE A 106 -8.29 -4.72 -0.61
C PHE A 106 -6.93 -4.33 -0.05
N ILE A 107 -5.85 -4.93 -0.54
CA ILE A 107 -4.48 -4.66 -0.10
C ILE A 107 -3.80 -3.64 -0.99
N ILE A 108 -3.22 -2.61 -0.36
CA ILE A 108 -2.30 -1.64 -0.96
C ILE A 108 -0.94 -1.85 -0.33
N GLU A 109 0.06 -2.25 -1.12
CA GLU A 109 1.46 -2.30 -0.66
C GLU A 109 2.09 -0.91 -0.76
N ASP A 110 2.55 -0.37 0.36
CA ASP A 110 3.43 0.80 0.36
C ASP A 110 4.89 0.36 0.23
N VAL A 111 5.43 0.53 -0.97
CA VAL A 111 6.80 0.16 -1.34
C VAL A 111 7.70 1.39 -1.45
N CYS A 112 7.25 2.53 -0.94
CA CYS A 112 7.99 3.81 -1.03
C CYS A 112 9.37 3.80 -0.36
N CYS A 113 9.60 2.86 0.57
CA CYS A 113 10.88 2.66 1.24
C CYS A 113 11.51 1.29 0.92
N ALA A 114 10.95 0.52 -0.02
CA ALA A 114 11.35 -0.85 -0.32
C ALA A 114 11.47 -1.15 -1.83
N LEU A 115 11.74 -0.12 -2.63
CA LEU A 115 11.89 -0.27 -4.08
C LEU A 115 12.97 -1.31 -4.43
N GLY A 116 12.60 -2.32 -5.21
CA GLY A 116 13.49 -3.39 -5.65
C GLY A 116 13.66 -4.53 -4.65
N ALA A 117 13.13 -4.41 -3.44
CA ALA A 117 13.16 -5.49 -2.46
C ALA A 117 12.26 -6.66 -2.89
N THR A 118 12.57 -7.85 -2.36
CA THR A 118 11.85 -9.08 -2.66
C THR A 118 11.50 -9.83 -1.39
N TYR A 119 10.41 -10.57 -1.42
CA TYR A 119 10.03 -11.52 -0.40
C TYR A 119 9.80 -12.89 -1.04
N LYS A 120 10.45 -13.93 -0.52
CA LYS A 120 10.40 -15.30 -1.08
C LYS A 120 10.63 -15.33 -2.61
N GLY A 121 11.56 -14.50 -3.12
CA GLY A 121 11.91 -14.42 -4.54
C GLY A 121 10.93 -13.65 -5.43
N GLN A 122 9.84 -13.10 -4.88
CA GLN A 122 8.89 -12.26 -5.60
C GLN A 122 9.06 -10.79 -5.20
N THR A 123 9.05 -9.89 -6.18
CA THR A 123 9.21 -8.44 -5.97
C THR A 123 8.08 -7.88 -5.11
N LEU A 124 8.43 -7.07 -4.10
CA LEU A 124 7.45 -6.32 -3.31
C LEU A 124 6.68 -5.35 -4.20
N GLY A 125 5.41 -5.12 -3.86
CA GLY A 125 4.48 -4.38 -4.71
C GLY A 125 3.76 -5.25 -5.74
N THR A 126 4.02 -6.57 -5.73
CA THR A 126 3.32 -7.51 -6.63
C THR A 126 2.50 -8.57 -5.90
N TRP A 127 2.32 -8.43 -4.62
CA TRP A 127 1.57 -9.36 -3.77
C TRP A 127 0.11 -8.93 -3.59
N GLY A 128 -0.11 -7.66 -3.23
CA GLY A 128 -1.43 -7.08 -3.03
C GLY A 128 -2.19 -6.77 -4.32
N ASN A 129 -3.33 -6.12 -4.18
CA ASN A 129 -4.17 -5.69 -5.29
C ASN A 129 -3.57 -4.49 -6.03
N ALA A 130 -2.95 -3.58 -5.29
CA ALA A 130 -2.23 -2.44 -5.82
C ALA A 130 -1.00 -2.13 -4.97
N ALA A 131 -0.06 -1.39 -5.54
CA ALA A 131 1.11 -0.89 -4.84
C ALA A 131 1.39 0.57 -5.20
N ILE A 132 2.00 1.28 -4.25
CA ILE A 132 2.47 2.66 -4.45
C ILE A 132 3.98 2.74 -4.33
N PHE A 133 4.56 3.61 -5.14
CA PHE A 133 5.99 3.92 -5.17
C PHE A 133 6.17 5.43 -5.05
N SER A 134 7.29 5.84 -4.47
CA SER A 134 7.69 7.24 -4.37
C SER A 134 9.12 7.43 -4.86
N PHE A 135 9.34 8.50 -5.62
CA PHE A 135 10.64 8.92 -6.15
C PHE A 135 11.05 10.31 -5.60
N GLY A 136 10.42 10.72 -4.51
CA GLY A 136 10.71 11.96 -3.81
C GLY A 136 12.04 11.94 -3.06
N TYR A 137 12.30 12.99 -2.30
CA TYR A 137 13.49 13.09 -1.46
C TYR A 137 13.59 11.94 -0.45
N SER A 138 14.81 11.51 -0.18
CA SER A 138 15.15 10.42 0.76
C SER A 138 14.56 9.07 0.37
N LYS A 139 14.29 8.84 -0.92
CA LYS A 139 13.86 7.54 -1.43
C LYS A 139 15.02 6.80 -2.09
N ILE A 140 14.91 5.47 -2.19
CA ILE A 140 15.95 4.60 -2.80
C ILE A 140 16.30 5.05 -4.21
N LEU A 141 15.28 5.41 -5.00
CA LEU A 141 15.43 6.12 -6.27
C LEU A 141 14.96 7.56 -6.02
N GLU A 142 15.92 8.46 -5.79
CA GLU A 142 15.63 9.85 -5.53
C GLU A 142 15.69 10.68 -6.82
N TYR A 143 14.53 11.18 -7.23
CA TYR A 143 14.37 12.09 -8.35
C TYR A 143 13.83 13.47 -7.91
N GLY A 144 13.61 13.65 -6.61
CA GLY A 144 13.05 14.86 -6.00
C GLY A 144 11.53 14.96 -6.10
N VAL A 145 10.94 14.39 -7.15
CA VAL A 145 9.49 14.35 -7.42
C VAL A 145 9.13 13.00 -8.04
N GLY A 146 7.84 12.69 -8.07
CA GLY A 146 7.33 11.50 -8.73
C GLY A 146 6.86 10.43 -7.78
N GLY A 147 5.98 9.60 -8.31
CA GLY A 147 5.46 8.39 -7.71
C GLY A 147 4.86 7.51 -8.79
N ALA A 148 4.40 6.34 -8.41
CA ALA A 148 3.72 5.45 -9.33
C ALA A 148 2.72 4.55 -8.61
N VAL A 149 1.72 4.11 -9.38
CA VAL A 149 0.83 3.00 -9.02
C VAL A 149 1.19 1.79 -9.85
N TYR A 150 1.18 0.62 -9.23
CA TYR A 150 1.21 -0.66 -9.91
C TYR A 150 0.00 -1.50 -9.48
N SER A 151 -0.55 -2.26 -10.42
CA SER A 151 -1.49 -3.34 -10.13
C SER A 151 -1.34 -4.43 -11.20
N ARG A 152 -1.55 -5.68 -10.79
CA ARG A 152 -1.65 -6.80 -11.73
C ARG A 152 -2.96 -6.82 -12.50
N GLU A 153 -3.98 -6.14 -11.98
CA GLU A 153 -5.32 -6.14 -12.52
C GLU A 153 -5.50 -5.00 -13.54
N ARG A 154 -5.59 -5.34 -14.82
CA ARG A 154 -5.86 -4.35 -15.89
C ARG A 154 -7.13 -3.53 -15.65
N ALA A 155 -8.11 -4.09 -14.94
CA ALA A 155 -9.34 -3.38 -14.60
C ALA A 155 -9.07 -2.18 -13.68
N ILE A 156 -8.08 -2.29 -12.77
CA ILE A 156 -7.65 -1.20 -11.89
C ILE A 156 -7.07 -0.04 -12.72
N TYR A 157 -6.17 -0.34 -13.66
CA TYR A 157 -5.63 0.68 -14.56
C TYR A 157 -6.71 1.40 -15.35
N LYS A 158 -7.67 0.65 -15.93
CA LYS A 158 -8.77 1.25 -16.70
C LYS A 158 -9.61 2.21 -15.84
N LYS A 159 -9.90 1.83 -14.60
CA LYS A 159 -10.64 2.70 -13.67
C LYS A 159 -9.88 3.98 -13.34
N ILE A 160 -8.55 3.87 -13.11
CA ILE A 160 -7.72 5.02 -12.78
C ILE A 160 -7.58 5.97 -13.98
N HIS A 161 -7.39 5.44 -15.18
CA HIS A 161 -7.27 6.25 -16.42
C HIS A 161 -8.58 6.90 -16.88
N ALA A 162 -9.72 6.43 -16.39
CA ALA A 162 -11.03 6.98 -16.74
C ALA A 162 -11.42 8.21 -15.89
N GLN A 163 -10.60 8.61 -14.95
CA GLN A 163 -10.77 9.79 -14.08
C GLN A 163 -9.91 10.96 -14.58
#